data_9d19e66c5968f7b4e0005a4145c71ed9
#
_entry.id   9d19e66c5968f7b4e0005a4145c71ed9
#
_cell.length_a   1.000
_cell.length_b   1.000
_cell.length_c   1.000
_cell.angle_alpha   90.00
_cell.angle_beta   90.00
_cell.angle_gamma   90.00
#
_symmetry.space_group_name_H-M   'P 1'
#
loop_
_entity.id
_entity.type
_entity.pdbx_description
1 polymer ?
#
loop_
_entity_poly.entity_id
_entity_poly.type
_entity_poly.pdbx_seq_one_letter_code
_entity_poly.pdbx_strand_id
1 'polypeptide(L)'
;AFQKASPTLLSFFTGNRLISVSAVAALSAPLAEFSVGSKLVVVSGDSTLGRLLKGIGLDLSGTSLVAYDGLAQAKITPGGLLAALGIPVAADIGVGELNTLLAGRSVALGDLLNAIVTLAGQNSLLSSNIALLQAIQAKLGLTNLMVQLGSLADGPRGLFAQIISPGGTGASALNVGVGALDLLFTSIGVATSQHAVDTGVSLDVLGLLTATVKAAVIEPPSIAIGGIGAQAYNAQVRSFITLKTGSLLSGLIKIDLPLVVDAVTGVGKVIDMCTPALQAPTTGKDRAKFQV
;
A
#
# COMPACT_ATOMS: atom_id res chain seq x y z
N ALA A 1 -29.09 -30.53 -4.41
CA ALA A 1 -28.76 -31.84 -3.84
C ALA A 1 -28.84 -32.91 -4.94
N PHE A 2 -27.87 -33.76 -5.03
CA PHE A 2 -27.83 -34.89 -5.98
C PHE A 2 -27.98 -36.18 -5.18
N GLN A 3 -28.89 -37.07 -5.62
CA GLN A 3 -29.07 -38.38 -5.01
C GLN A 3 -28.86 -39.46 -6.08
N LYS A 4 -27.99 -40.42 -5.79
CA LYS A 4 -27.75 -41.58 -6.66
C LYS A 4 -27.82 -42.84 -5.82
N ALA A 5 -28.57 -43.82 -6.33
CA ALA A 5 -28.57 -45.15 -5.75
C ALA A 5 -27.22 -45.83 -6.05
N SER A 6 -26.52 -46.28 -5.03
CA SER A 6 -25.28 -47.05 -5.17
C SER A 6 -25.64 -48.53 -5.25
N PRO A 7 -25.23 -49.28 -6.31
CA PRO A 7 -25.38 -50.72 -6.36
C PRO A 7 -24.52 -51.36 -5.26
N THR A 8 -25.13 -52.22 -4.45
CA THR A 8 -24.40 -53.03 -3.47
C THR A 8 -23.75 -54.20 -4.18
N LEU A 9 -22.43 -54.36 -4.01
CA LEU A 9 -21.66 -55.50 -4.55
C LEU A 9 -22.03 -56.87 -3.94
N LEU A 10 -22.78 -56.91 -2.85
CA LEU A 10 -23.18 -58.11 -2.13
C LEU A 10 -24.70 -58.17 -2.08
N SER A 11 -25.27 -59.15 -2.77
CA SER A 11 -26.70 -59.33 -2.97
C SER A 11 -27.51 -59.70 -1.70
N PHE A 12 -26.87 -59.96 -0.57
CA PHE A 12 -27.56 -60.24 0.72
C PHE A 12 -27.78 -59.01 1.59
N PHE A 13 -27.30 -57.85 1.19
CA PHE A 13 -27.69 -56.60 1.83
C PHE A 13 -28.88 -56.02 1.06
N THR A 14 -30.07 -56.33 1.52
CA THR A 14 -31.31 -55.79 0.95
C THR A 14 -31.42 -54.30 1.29
N GLY A 15 -31.27 -53.46 0.29
CA GLY A 15 -31.56 -52.04 0.35
C GLY A 15 -30.60 -51.21 -0.49
N ASN A 16 -31.10 -50.47 -1.48
CA ASN A 16 -30.33 -49.47 -2.19
C ASN A 16 -29.94 -48.38 -1.21
N ARG A 17 -28.63 -48.23 -0.96
CA ARG A 17 -28.14 -47.07 -0.22
C ARG A 17 -28.20 -45.84 -1.11
N LEU A 18 -28.98 -44.87 -0.68
CA LEU A 18 -29.02 -43.55 -1.30
C LEU A 18 -27.80 -42.73 -0.80
N ILE A 19 -26.91 -42.39 -1.70
CA ILE A 19 -25.85 -41.42 -1.43
C ILE A 19 -26.43 -40.05 -1.79
N SER A 20 -26.66 -39.21 -0.80
CA SER A 20 -27.04 -37.81 -0.99
C SER A 20 -25.83 -36.94 -0.79
N VAL A 21 -25.54 -36.11 -1.78
CA VAL A 21 -24.50 -35.06 -1.69
C VAL A 21 -25.20 -33.72 -1.87
N SER A 22 -25.02 -32.84 -0.91
CA SER A 22 -25.45 -31.45 -1.02
C SER A 22 -24.21 -30.54 -1.07
N ALA A 23 -24.19 -29.62 -2.01
CA ALA A 23 -23.22 -28.53 -2.05
C ALA A 23 -23.97 -27.22 -1.95
N VAL A 24 -23.49 -26.32 -1.09
CA VAL A 24 -23.97 -24.95 -1.02
C VAL A 24 -22.94 -24.09 -1.72
N ALA A 25 -23.33 -23.42 -2.79
CA ALA A 25 -22.53 -22.39 -3.43
C ALA A 25 -23.07 -21.02 -3.01
N ALA A 26 -22.25 -20.21 -2.40
CA ALA A 26 -22.54 -18.80 -2.14
C ALA A 26 -21.75 -17.95 -3.12
N LEU A 27 -22.40 -16.97 -3.75
CA LEU A 27 -21.72 -15.97 -4.54
C LEU A 27 -21.03 -15.02 -3.57
N SER A 28 -19.69 -14.99 -3.58
CA SER A 28 -18.93 -14.00 -2.84
C SER A 28 -19.08 -12.63 -3.50
N ALA A 29 -19.37 -11.60 -2.72
CA ALA A 29 -19.42 -10.25 -3.24
C ALA A 29 -18.04 -9.87 -3.82
N PRO A 30 -17.97 -9.20 -4.98
CA PRO A 30 -16.73 -8.85 -5.61
C PRO A 30 -15.99 -7.80 -4.78
N LEU A 31 -14.66 -7.95 -4.68
CA LEU A 31 -13.76 -7.01 -4.02
C LEU A 31 -12.70 -6.56 -5.02
N ALA A 32 -12.33 -5.28 -4.94
CA ALA A 32 -11.20 -4.70 -5.64
C ALA A 32 -10.09 -4.35 -4.64
N GLU A 33 -8.85 -4.48 -5.10
CA GLU A 33 -7.67 -3.91 -4.47
C GLU A 33 -7.18 -2.78 -5.37
N PHE A 34 -6.82 -1.65 -4.78
CA PHE A 34 -6.23 -0.54 -5.52
C PHE A 34 -5.49 0.42 -4.60
N SER A 35 -4.52 1.10 -5.17
CA SER A 35 -3.81 2.25 -4.60
C SER A 35 -4.00 3.46 -5.50
N VAL A 36 -3.86 4.66 -4.94
CA VAL A 36 -3.88 5.91 -5.71
C VAL A 36 -2.46 6.45 -5.79
N GLY A 37 -1.90 6.50 -7.01
CA GLY A 37 -0.59 7.07 -7.26
C GLY A 37 -0.69 8.50 -7.77
N SER A 38 0.12 9.41 -7.23
CA SER A 38 0.36 10.71 -7.85
C SER A 38 1.59 10.63 -8.75
N LYS A 39 1.44 10.95 -10.05
CA LYS A 39 2.58 11.11 -10.95
C LYS A 39 3.24 12.47 -10.72
N LEU A 40 3.87 12.69 -9.57
CA LEU A 40 4.45 13.98 -9.26
C LEU A 40 5.77 14.26 -9.99
N VAL A 41 6.52 13.23 -10.41
CA VAL A 41 7.75 13.42 -11.23
C VAL A 41 7.97 12.21 -12.13
N VAL A 42 8.05 12.42 -13.43
CA VAL A 42 8.59 11.46 -14.38
C VAL A 42 10.09 11.74 -14.51
N VAL A 43 10.92 10.96 -13.84
CA VAL A 43 12.37 10.97 -14.04
C VAL A 43 12.74 9.68 -14.74
N SER A 44 13.27 9.80 -15.96
CA SER A 44 13.75 8.65 -16.75
C SER A 44 15.01 8.06 -16.10
N GLY A 45 15.09 6.74 -16.04
CA GLY A 45 16.30 5.99 -15.66
C GLY A 45 16.34 5.43 -14.24
N ASP A 46 15.49 5.86 -13.32
CA ASP A 46 15.42 5.32 -11.95
C ASP A 46 14.43 4.14 -11.87
N SER A 47 14.64 3.25 -10.91
CA SER A 47 13.69 2.17 -10.61
C SER A 47 12.30 2.71 -10.23
N THR A 48 11.27 1.89 -10.39
CA THR A 48 9.89 2.28 -10.02
C THR A 48 9.82 2.72 -8.57
N LEU A 49 10.46 1.97 -7.66
CA LEU A 49 10.52 2.31 -6.24
C LEU A 49 11.28 3.63 -6.00
N GLY A 50 12.42 3.85 -6.67
CA GLY A 50 13.20 5.07 -6.53
C GLY A 50 12.42 6.32 -6.93
N ARG A 51 11.66 6.26 -8.03
CA ARG A 51 10.79 7.37 -8.47
C ARG A 51 9.68 7.67 -7.48
N LEU A 52 9.07 6.63 -6.92
CA LEU A 52 8.02 6.77 -5.90
C LEU A 52 8.57 7.39 -4.62
N LEU A 53 9.75 6.94 -4.16
CA LEU A 53 10.39 7.49 -2.96
C LEU A 53 10.82 8.95 -3.15
N LYS A 54 11.38 9.31 -4.30
CA LYS A 54 11.65 10.71 -4.65
C LYS A 54 10.39 11.58 -4.62
N GLY A 55 9.25 11.04 -5.08
CA GLY A 55 7.97 11.74 -5.05
C GLY A 55 7.50 12.13 -3.66
N ILE A 56 7.94 11.44 -2.62
CA ILE A 56 7.66 11.76 -1.22
C ILE A 56 8.86 12.41 -0.49
N GLY A 57 9.86 12.88 -1.24
CA GLY A 57 11.02 13.57 -0.69
C GLY A 57 12.14 12.67 -0.19
N LEU A 58 12.04 11.35 -0.34
CA LEU A 58 13.08 10.37 0.01
C LEU A 58 13.96 10.08 -1.19
N ASP A 59 14.97 10.90 -1.44
CA ASP A 59 16.01 10.58 -2.42
C ASP A 59 17.06 9.67 -1.76
N LEU A 60 17.01 8.38 -2.08
CA LEU A 60 17.92 7.35 -1.62
C LEU A 60 18.99 7.05 -2.68
N SER A 61 19.52 8.09 -3.33
CA SER A 61 20.60 7.99 -4.30
C SER A 61 21.80 7.24 -3.67
N GLY A 62 22.32 6.25 -4.40
CA GLY A 62 23.37 5.33 -3.90
C GLY A 62 22.85 4.01 -3.31
N THR A 63 21.53 3.88 -3.07
CA THR A 63 20.92 2.61 -2.68
C THR A 63 20.43 1.89 -3.94
N SER A 64 20.75 0.59 -4.10
CA SER A 64 20.30 -0.19 -5.26
C SER A 64 18.82 -0.53 -5.15
N LEU A 65 17.96 0.35 -5.65
CA LEU A 65 16.50 0.16 -5.66
C LEU A 65 16.00 -0.62 -6.88
N VAL A 66 16.85 -0.84 -7.87
CA VAL A 66 16.50 -1.59 -9.11
C VAL A 66 16.09 -3.03 -8.81
N ALA A 67 16.72 -3.65 -7.81
CA ALA A 67 16.40 -5.02 -7.41
C ALA A 67 14.93 -5.21 -6.98
N TYR A 68 14.27 -4.15 -6.52
CA TYR A 68 12.86 -4.19 -6.09
C TYR A 68 11.87 -4.19 -7.25
N ASP A 69 12.30 -3.93 -8.48
CA ASP A 69 11.41 -3.97 -9.66
C ASP A 69 10.81 -5.38 -9.87
N GLY A 70 11.48 -6.43 -9.40
CA GLY A 70 10.95 -7.80 -9.37
C GLY A 70 9.68 -7.97 -8.54
N LEU A 71 9.42 -7.08 -7.58
CA LEU A 71 8.20 -7.09 -6.76
C LEU A 71 6.97 -6.57 -7.52
N ALA A 72 7.15 -5.87 -8.63
CA ALA A 72 6.03 -5.23 -9.36
C ALA A 72 4.96 -6.24 -9.85
N GLN A 73 5.35 -7.50 -10.07
CA GLN A 73 4.46 -8.57 -10.51
C GLN A 73 3.97 -9.48 -9.37
N ALA A 74 4.57 -9.38 -8.19
CA ALA A 74 4.22 -10.21 -7.05
C ALA A 74 2.95 -9.71 -6.36
N LYS A 75 2.11 -10.65 -5.94
CA LYS A 75 0.90 -10.37 -5.17
C LYS A 75 1.00 -11.06 -3.81
N ILE A 76 0.62 -10.34 -2.76
CA ILE A 76 0.64 -10.79 -1.36
C ILE A 76 -0.77 -10.61 -0.80
N THR A 77 -1.28 -11.61 -0.12
CA THR A 77 -2.57 -11.49 0.55
C THR A 77 -2.42 -10.83 1.93
N PRO A 78 -3.36 -9.96 2.35
CA PRO A 78 -3.33 -9.40 3.71
C PRO A 78 -3.29 -10.47 4.80
N GLY A 79 -4.01 -11.57 4.61
CA GLY A 79 -3.98 -12.70 5.55
C GLY A 79 -2.59 -13.34 5.65
N GLY A 80 -1.92 -13.55 4.53
CA GLY A 80 -0.54 -14.05 4.49
C GLY A 80 0.44 -13.09 5.15
N LEU A 81 0.27 -11.78 4.91
CA LEU A 81 1.10 -10.73 5.52
C LEU A 81 0.93 -10.70 7.04
N LEU A 82 -0.30 -10.73 7.54
CA LEU A 82 -0.57 -10.74 8.98
C LEU A 82 -0.02 -12.00 9.65
N ALA A 83 -0.16 -13.16 9.01
CA ALA A 83 0.41 -14.42 9.51
C ALA A 83 1.95 -14.36 9.57
N ALA A 84 2.62 -13.82 8.55
CA ALA A 84 4.07 -13.64 8.53
C ALA A 84 4.57 -12.67 9.62
N LEU A 85 3.74 -11.69 10.00
CA LEU A 85 4.01 -10.76 11.10
C LEU A 85 3.62 -11.31 12.47
N GLY A 86 3.16 -12.58 12.56
CA GLY A 86 2.75 -13.19 13.81
C GLY A 86 1.45 -12.64 14.40
N ILE A 87 0.61 -12.01 13.57
CA ILE A 87 -0.69 -11.45 13.98
C ILE A 87 -1.79 -12.47 13.65
N PRO A 88 -2.34 -13.19 14.63
CA PRO A 88 -3.39 -14.17 14.40
C PRO A 88 -4.69 -13.47 14.02
N VAL A 89 -5.38 -14.02 13.03
CA VAL A 89 -6.70 -13.54 12.59
C VAL A 89 -7.66 -14.72 12.55
N ALA A 90 -8.84 -14.57 13.16
CA ALA A 90 -9.87 -15.59 13.13
C ALA A 90 -10.41 -15.78 11.69
N ALA A 91 -10.68 -17.03 11.30
CA ALA A 91 -11.12 -17.35 9.95
C ALA A 91 -12.50 -16.74 9.62
N ASP A 92 -13.31 -16.48 10.62
CA ASP A 92 -14.67 -15.91 10.54
C ASP A 92 -14.74 -14.44 10.99
N ILE A 93 -13.60 -13.77 11.09
CA ILE A 93 -13.53 -12.38 11.54
C ILE A 93 -14.49 -11.47 10.75
N GLY A 94 -15.25 -10.66 11.47
CA GLY A 94 -16.09 -9.62 10.87
C GLY A 94 -15.27 -8.46 10.30
N VAL A 95 -15.81 -7.72 9.32
CA VAL A 95 -15.10 -6.57 8.71
C VAL A 95 -14.82 -5.48 9.75
N GLY A 96 -15.76 -5.20 10.64
CA GLY A 96 -15.58 -4.21 11.72
C GLY A 96 -14.46 -4.60 12.70
N GLU A 97 -14.41 -5.88 13.08
CA GLU A 97 -13.37 -6.42 13.95
C GLU A 97 -12.01 -6.40 13.25
N LEU A 98 -11.95 -6.76 11.96
CA LEU A 98 -10.72 -6.70 11.17
C LEU A 98 -10.19 -5.27 11.08
N ASN A 99 -11.05 -4.29 10.79
CA ASN A 99 -10.67 -2.88 10.77
C ASN A 99 -10.14 -2.42 12.14
N THR A 100 -10.79 -2.82 13.23
CA THR A 100 -10.36 -2.50 14.59
C THR A 100 -9.00 -3.16 14.92
N LEU A 101 -8.83 -4.43 14.53
CA LEU A 101 -7.57 -5.15 14.71
C LEU A 101 -6.42 -4.45 13.97
N LEU A 102 -6.63 -4.12 12.70
CA LEU A 102 -5.62 -3.45 11.88
C LEU A 102 -5.29 -2.05 12.41
N ALA A 103 -6.31 -1.28 12.79
CA ALA A 103 -6.14 0.07 13.34
C ALA A 103 -5.47 0.07 14.73
N GLY A 104 -5.61 -1.00 15.49
CA GLY A 104 -4.94 -1.17 16.78
C GLY A 104 -3.51 -1.71 16.70
N ARG A 105 -2.96 -1.94 15.51
CA ARG A 105 -1.64 -2.58 15.33
C ARG A 105 -0.66 -1.72 14.57
N SER A 106 0.53 -1.59 15.16
CA SER A 106 1.71 -1.03 14.48
C SER A 106 2.83 -2.07 14.52
N VAL A 107 3.58 -2.17 13.44
CA VAL A 107 4.70 -3.09 13.27
C VAL A 107 5.96 -2.34 12.87
N ALA A 108 7.14 -2.88 13.18
CA ALA A 108 8.38 -2.28 12.74
C ALA A 108 8.49 -2.33 11.21
N LEU A 109 8.94 -1.23 10.59
CA LEU A 109 9.10 -1.17 9.12
C LEU A 109 10.01 -2.28 8.61
N GLY A 110 11.10 -2.59 9.32
CA GLY A 110 12.04 -3.66 8.93
C GLY A 110 11.36 -5.03 8.86
N ASP A 111 10.55 -5.39 9.85
CA ASP A 111 9.83 -6.67 9.88
C ASP A 111 8.81 -6.75 8.73
N LEU A 112 8.12 -5.64 8.45
CA LEU A 112 7.15 -5.55 7.37
C LEU A 112 7.82 -5.69 6.00
N LEU A 113 8.95 -4.99 5.75
CA LEU A 113 9.71 -5.11 4.51
C LEU A 113 10.20 -6.55 4.29
N ASN A 114 10.70 -7.20 5.34
CA ASN A 114 11.17 -8.59 5.29
C ASN A 114 10.01 -9.57 5.00
N ALA A 115 8.86 -9.38 5.64
CA ALA A 115 7.67 -10.18 5.36
C ALA A 115 7.21 -10.04 3.90
N ILE A 116 7.20 -8.80 3.36
CA ILE A 116 6.82 -8.54 1.97
C ILE A 116 7.74 -9.27 0.98
N VAL A 117 9.06 -9.13 1.10
CA VAL A 117 9.99 -9.76 0.15
C VAL A 117 9.99 -11.28 0.27
N THR A 118 9.83 -11.83 1.48
CA THR A 118 9.74 -13.27 1.72
C THR A 118 8.48 -13.86 1.08
N LEU A 119 7.32 -13.24 1.30
CA LEU A 119 6.05 -13.68 0.72
C LEU A 119 6.01 -13.53 -0.81
N ALA A 120 6.73 -12.55 -1.35
CA ALA A 120 6.92 -12.38 -2.78
C ALA A 120 7.91 -13.41 -3.40
N GLY A 121 8.54 -14.27 -2.61
CA GLY A 121 9.56 -15.22 -3.07
C GLY A 121 10.89 -14.56 -3.43
N GLN A 122 11.16 -13.33 -2.97
CA GLN A 122 12.33 -12.53 -3.29
C GLN A 122 13.32 -12.45 -2.11
N ASN A 123 13.66 -13.61 -1.53
CA ASN A 123 14.52 -13.68 -0.33
C ASN A 123 15.94 -13.07 -0.53
N SER A 124 16.40 -12.96 -1.77
CA SER A 124 17.65 -12.25 -2.10
C SER A 124 17.62 -10.76 -1.73
N LEU A 125 16.44 -10.16 -1.55
CA LEU A 125 16.26 -8.77 -1.16
C LEU A 125 16.37 -8.52 0.35
N LEU A 126 16.47 -9.55 1.19
CA LEU A 126 16.55 -9.37 2.64
C LEU A 126 17.75 -8.51 3.07
N SER A 127 18.90 -8.69 2.45
CA SER A 127 20.07 -7.85 2.69
C SER A 127 19.87 -6.41 2.19
N SER A 128 19.17 -6.24 1.07
CA SER A 128 18.83 -4.93 0.52
C SER A 128 17.84 -4.18 1.40
N ASN A 129 16.92 -4.90 2.08
CA ASN A 129 16.00 -4.28 3.05
C ASN A 129 16.74 -3.65 4.23
N ILE A 130 17.79 -4.28 4.73
CA ILE A 130 18.60 -3.71 5.82
C ILE A 130 19.24 -2.39 5.35
N ALA A 131 19.85 -2.38 4.17
CA ALA A 131 20.46 -1.18 3.60
C ALA A 131 19.42 -0.08 3.33
N LEU A 132 18.26 -0.44 2.79
CA LEU A 132 17.15 0.48 2.54
C LEU A 132 16.64 1.09 3.86
N LEU A 133 16.40 0.28 4.88
CA LEU A 133 15.96 0.74 6.20
C LEU A 133 16.98 1.70 6.83
N GLN A 134 18.27 1.34 6.82
CA GLN A 134 19.35 2.20 7.33
C GLN A 134 19.44 3.52 6.58
N ALA A 135 19.28 3.52 5.26
CA ALA A 135 19.28 4.72 4.44
C ALA A 135 18.11 5.66 4.79
N ILE A 136 16.91 5.11 4.99
CA ILE A 136 15.73 5.87 5.42
C ILE A 136 15.95 6.44 6.82
N GLN A 137 16.40 5.62 7.77
CA GLN A 137 16.69 6.03 9.15
C GLN A 137 17.73 7.15 9.20
N ALA A 138 18.81 7.04 8.43
CA ALA A 138 19.85 8.07 8.35
C ALA A 138 19.33 9.40 7.78
N LYS A 139 18.47 9.34 6.75
CA LYS A 139 17.84 10.52 6.14
C LYS A 139 16.89 11.24 7.10
N LEU A 140 16.18 10.49 7.94
CA LEU A 140 15.20 11.03 8.89
C LEU A 140 15.80 11.36 10.26
N GLY A 141 16.99 10.86 10.58
CA GLY A 141 17.57 10.92 11.93
C GLY A 141 16.80 10.09 12.96
N LEU A 142 16.14 9.00 12.53
CA LEU A 142 15.29 8.16 13.36
C LEU A 142 15.87 6.75 13.47
N THR A 143 15.69 6.12 14.64
CA THR A 143 16.12 4.74 14.88
C THR A 143 14.97 3.72 14.78
N ASN A 144 13.76 4.15 15.09
CA ASN A 144 12.57 3.31 15.08
C ASN A 144 11.53 3.86 14.10
N LEU A 145 11.23 3.07 13.08
CA LEU A 145 10.20 3.38 12.10
C LEU A 145 9.07 2.36 12.25
N MET A 146 7.90 2.84 12.62
CA MET A 146 6.71 2.01 12.82
C MET A 146 5.69 2.26 11.72
N VAL A 147 5.00 1.21 11.32
CA VAL A 147 3.93 1.24 10.32
C VAL A 147 2.62 0.90 10.99
N GLN A 148 1.69 1.83 10.99
CA GLN A 148 0.30 1.58 11.38
C GLN A 148 -0.35 0.70 10.31
N LEU A 149 -0.97 -0.44 10.68
CA LEU A 149 -1.51 -1.37 9.68
C LEU A 149 -2.86 -0.93 9.13
N GLY A 150 -3.74 -0.36 9.92
CA GLY A 150 -5.06 0.06 9.46
C GLY A 150 -5.35 1.53 9.75
N SER A 151 -6.26 2.10 8.98
CA SER A 151 -6.75 3.46 9.15
C SER A 151 -7.98 3.50 10.05
N LEU A 152 -8.05 4.45 10.97
CA LEU A 152 -9.28 4.80 11.69
C LEU A 152 -10.13 5.72 10.80
N ALA A 153 -11.46 5.73 11.04
CA ALA A 153 -12.39 6.56 10.27
C ALA A 153 -12.03 8.07 10.32
N ASP A 154 -11.65 8.55 11.52
CA ASP A 154 -11.29 9.95 11.78
C ASP A 154 -9.87 10.09 12.34
N GLY A 155 -9.03 9.06 12.15
CA GLY A 155 -7.68 8.99 12.71
C GLY A 155 -6.57 8.96 11.67
N PRO A 156 -5.34 8.69 12.09
CA PRO A 156 -4.20 8.58 11.19
C PRO A 156 -4.43 7.45 10.17
N ARG A 157 -3.97 7.70 8.95
CA ARG A 157 -4.01 6.69 7.87
C ARG A 157 -2.93 5.65 8.09
N GLY A 158 -3.31 4.38 7.91
CA GLY A 158 -2.41 3.23 7.96
C GLY A 158 -2.15 2.64 6.58
N LEU A 159 -1.41 1.53 6.55
CA LEU A 159 -1.09 0.76 5.35
C LEU A 159 -2.35 0.40 4.55
N PHE A 160 -3.38 -0.10 5.26
CA PHE A 160 -4.69 -0.37 4.68
C PHE A 160 -5.67 0.74 5.05
N ALA A 161 -6.38 1.25 4.06
CA ALA A 161 -7.56 2.05 4.27
C ALA A 161 -8.65 1.20 4.96
N GLN A 162 -9.72 1.84 5.40
CA GLN A 162 -10.83 1.11 5.99
C GLN A 162 -11.41 0.11 4.97
N ILE A 163 -11.39 -1.17 5.32
CA ILE A 163 -11.90 -2.25 4.47
C ILE A 163 -13.42 -2.17 4.42
N ILE A 164 -13.97 -2.21 3.20
CA ILE A 164 -15.41 -2.23 2.96
C ILE A 164 -15.76 -3.52 2.20
N SER A 165 -16.36 -4.48 2.89
CA SER A 165 -16.78 -5.74 2.27
C SER A 165 -18.30 -5.90 2.34
N PRO A 166 -18.98 -5.96 1.20
CA PRO A 166 -20.40 -6.33 1.16
C PRO A 166 -20.55 -7.75 1.69
N GLY A 167 -21.44 -7.96 2.66
CA GLY A 167 -21.65 -9.27 3.28
C GLY A 167 -20.98 -9.47 4.65
N GLY A 168 -20.21 -8.47 5.15
CA GLY A 168 -19.78 -8.41 6.54
C GLY A 168 -18.64 -9.34 6.96
N THR A 169 -18.05 -10.12 6.04
CA THR A 169 -16.93 -11.03 6.35
C THR A 169 -15.58 -10.41 6.00
N GLY A 170 -14.62 -10.52 6.93
CA GLY A 170 -13.24 -10.12 6.70
C GLY A 170 -12.43 -11.12 5.87
N ALA A 171 -12.85 -12.39 5.84
CA ALA A 171 -12.13 -13.48 5.19
C ALA A 171 -11.88 -13.22 3.68
N SER A 172 -12.87 -12.69 2.96
CA SER A 172 -12.70 -12.35 1.54
C SER A 172 -11.64 -11.27 1.33
N ALA A 173 -11.61 -10.25 2.18
CA ALA A 173 -10.64 -9.17 2.11
C ALA A 173 -9.21 -9.65 2.44
N LEU A 174 -9.08 -10.62 3.36
CA LEU A 174 -7.80 -11.23 3.72
C LEU A 174 -7.16 -12.05 2.60
N ASN A 175 -7.96 -12.50 1.62
CA ASN A 175 -7.52 -13.32 0.49
C ASN A 175 -7.31 -12.51 -0.81
N VAL A 176 -7.54 -11.21 -0.80
CA VAL A 176 -7.29 -10.35 -1.98
C VAL A 176 -5.77 -10.22 -2.21
N GLY A 177 -5.34 -10.38 -3.46
CA GLY A 177 -3.92 -10.25 -3.81
C GLY A 177 -3.50 -8.79 -3.99
N VAL A 178 -2.76 -8.24 -3.06
CA VAL A 178 -2.21 -6.86 -3.06
C VAL A 178 -0.83 -6.82 -3.71
N GLY A 179 -0.53 -5.81 -4.50
CA GLY A 179 0.79 -5.62 -5.12
C GLY A 179 1.90 -5.51 -4.08
N ALA A 180 2.95 -6.35 -4.19
CA ALA A 180 4.05 -6.33 -3.22
C ALA A 180 4.82 -5.02 -3.25
N LEU A 181 4.99 -4.40 -4.43
CA LEU A 181 5.63 -3.10 -4.56
C LEU A 181 4.77 -1.98 -3.94
N ASP A 182 3.43 -2.04 -4.12
CA ASP A 182 2.50 -1.09 -3.51
C ASP A 182 2.54 -1.18 -1.98
N LEU A 183 2.58 -2.41 -1.44
CA LEU A 183 2.74 -2.65 0.00
C LEU A 183 4.03 -2.04 0.52
N LEU A 184 5.15 -2.28 -0.16
CA LEU A 184 6.46 -1.78 0.24
C LEU A 184 6.48 -0.24 0.23
N PHE A 185 6.05 0.38 -0.86
CA PHE A 185 5.99 1.84 -0.98
C PHE A 185 5.08 2.47 0.07
N THR A 186 3.86 1.94 0.21
CA THR A 186 2.88 2.45 1.18
C THR A 186 3.40 2.30 2.62
N SER A 187 4.06 1.18 2.94
CA SER A 187 4.68 0.96 4.25
C SER A 187 5.74 2.02 4.58
N ILE A 188 6.61 2.36 3.62
CA ILE A 188 7.60 3.42 3.79
C ILE A 188 6.90 4.77 3.96
N GLY A 189 5.88 5.06 3.14
CA GLY A 189 5.11 6.29 3.23
C GLY A 189 4.43 6.47 4.59
N VAL A 190 3.87 5.40 5.16
CA VAL A 190 3.28 5.41 6.51
C VAL A 190 4.35 5.62 7.58
N ALA A 191 5.45 4.86 7.51
CA ALA A 191 6.53 4.93 8.50
C ALA A 191 7.24 6.29 8.53
N THR A 192 7.28 7.00 7.39
CA THR A 192 7.95 8.30 7.26
C THR A 192 7.00 9.48 7.38
N SER A 193 5.71 9.22 7.61
CA SER A 193 4.70 10.28 7.74
C SER A 193 5.05 11.24 8.89
N GLN A 194 4.75 12.53 8.67
CA GLN A 194 5.00 13.63 9.62
C GLN A 194 6.49 13.95 9.88
N HIS A 195 7.41 13.30 9.15
CA HIS A 195 8.83 13.60 9.26
C HIS A 195 9.31 14.39 8.02
N ALA A 196 9.90 15.57 8.28
CA ALA A 196 10.48 16.37 7.21
C ALA A 196 11.82 15.78 6.77
N VAL A 197 11.96 15.57 5.48
CA VAL A 197 13.18 15.05 4.84
C VAL A 197 13.85 16.18 4.09
N ASP A 198 15.17 16.32 4.24
CA ASP A 198 15.95 17.17 3.36
C ASP A 198 16.05 16.49 1.99
N THR A 199 15.47 17.10 0.98
CA THR A 199 15.45 16.52 -0.37
C THR A 199 16.81 16.58 -1.05
N GLY A 200 17.78 17.31 -0.46
CA GLY A 200 19.09 17.58 -1.08
C GLY A 200 18.99 18.52 -2.28
N VAL A 201 17.81 19.06 -2.57
CA VAL A 201 17.63 20.04 -3.65
C VAL A 201 18.03 21.41 -3.13
N SER A 202 19.15 21.91 -3.63
CA SER A 202 19.55 23.31 -3.47
C SER A 202 19.71 23.91 -4.86
N LEU A 203 19.08 25.05 -5.06
CA LEU A 203 19.21 25.84 -6.30
C LEU A 203 19.97 27.11 -5.95
N ASP A 204 21.05 27.35 -6.66
CA ASP A 204 21.77 28.62 -6.61
C ASP A 204 21.53 29.35 -7.93
N VAL A 205 20.82 30.47 -7.87
CA VAL A 205 20.51 31.28 -9.03
C VAL A 205 21.59 32.36 -9.16
N LEU A 206 22.68 32.02 -9.87
CA LEU A 206 23.78 32.92 -10.21
C LEU A 206 24.42 33.61 -8.98
N GLY A 207 24.41 32.98 -7.81
CA GLY A 207 24.89 33.57 -6.56
C GLY A 207 24.00 34.69 -5.99
N LEU A 208 22.86 34.97 -6.62
CA LEU A 208 21.91 35.99 -6.18
C LEU A 208 20.96 35.47 -5.11
N LEU A 209 20.42 34.28 -5.32
CA LEU A 209 19.48 33.60 -4.41
C LEU A 209 19.82 32.13 -4.29
N THR A 210 19.74 31.60 -3.09
CA THR A 210 19.80 30.15 -2.81
C THR A 210 18.45 29.68 -2.34
N ALA A 211 17.98 28.57 -2.90
CA ALA A 211 16.77 27.88 -2.47
C ALA A 211 17.12 26.51 -1.91
N THR A 212 16.62 26.17 -0.73
CA THR A 212 16.68 24.83 -0.16
C THR A 212 15.28 24.27 0.00
N VAL A 213 15.10 22.98 -0.32
CA VAL A 213 13.80 22.33 -0.28
C VAL A 213 13.85 21.16 0.70
N LYS A 214 12.91 21.15 1.65
CA LYS A 214 12.59 20.00 2.49
C LYS A 214 11.18 19.52 2.16
N ALA A 215 10.93 18.23 2.26
CA ALA A 215 9.61 17.66 2.06
C ALA A 215 9.19 16.80 3.26
N ALA A 216 7.90 16.78 3.55
CA ALA A 216 7.31 15.91 4.57
C ALA A 216 6.06 15.25 4.03
N VAL A 217 5.88 13.96 4.32
CA VAL A 217 4.60 13.28 4.11
C VAL A 217 3.69 13.67 5.27
N ILE A 218 2.66 14.46 4.99
CA ILE A 218 1.70 14.93 6.01
C ILE A 218 0.64 13.87 6.24
N GLU A 219 0.09 13.33 5.15
CA GLU A 219 -0.83 12.20 5.19
C GLU A 219 -0.24 11.07 4.35
N PRO A 220 -0.05 9.87 4.94
CA PRO A 220 0.51 8.75 4.22
C PRO A 220 -0.47 8.22 3.17
N PRO A 221 0.05 7.54 2.12
CA PRO A 221 -0.79 6.80 1.19
C PRO A 221 -1.44 5.61 1.91
N SER A 222 -2.53 5.09 1.35
CA SER A 222 -3.16 3.88 1.84
C SER A 222 -3.63 2.99 0.69
N ILE A 223 -3.66 1.68 0.93
CA ILE A 223 -4.19 0.68 0.00
C ILE A 223 -5.64 0.38 0.39
N ALA A 224 -6.55 0.51 -0.56
CA ALA A 224 -7.93 0.11 -0.35
C ALA A 224 -8.16 -1.33 -0.75
N ILE A 225 -8.98 -2.01 0.04
CA ILE A 225 -9.52 -3.34 -0.25
C ILE A 225 -11.01 -3.26 0.00
N GLY A 226 -11.83 -3.52 -1.01
CA GLY A 226 -13.26 -3.52 -0.78
C GLY A 226 -14.13 -3.49 -2.01
N GLY A 227 -15.43 -3.48 -1.77
CA GLY A 227 -16.49 -3.32 -2.76
C GLY A 227 -16.75 -1.84 -3.09
N ILE A 228 -17.94 -1.58 -3.64
CA ILE A 228 -18.40 -0.21 -3.93
C ILE A 228 -18.34 0.64 -2.66
N GLY A 229 -17.77 1.82 -2.77
CA GLY A 229 -17.55 2.74 -1.65
C GLY A 229 -16.15 2.70 -1.05
N ALA A 230 -15.34 1.65 -1.31
CA ALA A 230 -13.97 1.58 -0.83
C ALA A 230 -13.13 2.76 -1.36
N GLN A 231 -12.26 3.32 -0.51
CA GLN A 231 -11.47 4.51 -0.81
C GLN A 231 -10.00 4.26 -0.54
N ALA A 232 -9.14 4.61 -1.49
CA ALA A 232 -7.70 4.70 -1.34
C ALA A 232 -7.26 6.17 -1.39
N TYR A 233 -6.14 6.46 -0.76
CA TYR A 233 -5.58 7.80 -0.67
C TYR A 233 -4.14 7.79 -1.19
N ASN A 234 -3.75 8.85 -1.90
CA ASN A 234 -2.34 9.09 -2.19
C ASN A 234 -1.67 9.79 -1.01
N ALA A 235 -0.33 9.86 -1.05
CA ALA A 235 0.41 10.66 -0.09
C ALA A 235 0.13 12.16 -0.29
N GLN A 236 -0.16 12.88 0.80
CA GLN A 236 -0.08 14.34 0.82
C GLN A 236 1.32 14.74 1.22
N VAL A 237 2.00 15.48 0.36
CA VAL A 237 3.37 15.94 0.60
C VAL A 237 3.37 17.46 0.79
N ARG A 238 4.00 17.92 1.86
CA ARG A 238 4.27 19.32 2.12
C ARG A 238 5.73 19.63 1.81
N SER A 239 5.95 20.61 0.96
CA SER A 239 7.28 21.10 0.63
C SER A 239 7.55 22.42 1.36
N PHE A 240 8.67 22.47 2.08
CA PHE A 240 9.19 23.66 2.74
C PHE A 240 10.35 24.19 1.90
N ILE A 241 10.15 25.33 1.29
CA ILE A 241 11.15 25.99 0.44
C ILE A 241 11.67 27.20 1.20
N THR A 242 12.97 27.24 1.46
CA THR A 242 13.60 28.39 2.08
C THR A 242 14.44 29.13 1.03
N LEU A 243 14.07 30.35 0.72
CA LEU A 243 14.81 31.23 -0.17
C LEU A 243 15.70 32.15 0.67
N LYS A 244 17.00 32.15 0.39
CA LYS A 244 17.97 33.03 1.06
C LYS A 244 18.75 33.84 0.03
N THR A 245 19.25 34.99 0.44
CA THR A 245 20.19 35.79 -0.36
C THR A 245 21.43 34.95 -0.67
N GLY A 246 21.79 34.88 -1.93
CA GLY A 246 23.03 34.24 -2.37
C GLY A 246 24.29 35.00 -2.01
N SER A 247 25.44 34.40 -2.28
CA SER A 247 26.76 34.95 -1.88
C SER A 247 27.05 36.32 -2.46
N LEU A 248 26.58 36.61 -3.66
CA LEU A 248 26.82 37.92 -4.32
C LEU A 248 26.07 39.09 -3.68
N LEU A 249 24.91 38.85 -3.10
CA LEU A 249 24.06 39.90 -2.51
C LEU A 249 24.07 39.91 -0.99
N SER A 250 24.70 38.94 -0.35
CA SER A 250 24.64 38.75 1.11
C SER A 250 25.18 39.96 1.94
N GLY A 251 26.03 40.77 1.35
CA GLY A 251 26.54 42.02 1.97
C GLY A 251 25.64 43.26 1.77
N LEU A 252 24.65 43.18 0.86
CA LEU A 252 23.79 44.31 0.49
C LEU A 252 22.36 44.13 0.98
N ILE A 253 21.80 42.94 0.78
CA ILE A 253 20.40 42.62 1.08
C ILE A 253 20.35 41.26 1.74
N LYS A 254 19.62 41.14 2.83
CA LYS A 254 19.34 39.86 3.49
C LYS A 254 17.89 39.47 3.26
N ILE A 255 17.67 38.42 2.47
CA ILE A 255 16.36 37.78 2.25
C ILE A 255 16.40 36.42 2.96
N ASP A 256 15.38 36.12 3.73
CA ASP A 256 15.10 34.80 4.28
C ASP A 256 13.58 34.59 4.20
N LEU A 257 13.11 33.93 3.15
CA LEU A 257 11.70 33.78 2.86
C LEU A 257 11.32 32.31 2.90
N PRO A 258 10.62 31.85 3.94
CA PRO A 258 10.05 30.53 3.99
C PRO A 258 8.77 30.48 3.16
N LEU A 259 8.65 29.48 2.27
CA LEU A 259 7.46 29.16 1.50
C LEU A 259 7.03 27.74 1.84
N VAL A 260 5.71 27.53 1.94
CA VAL A 260 5.12 26.20 2.16
C VAL A 260 4.20 25.89 0.98
N VAL A 261 4.41 24.74 0.37
CA VAL A 261 3.61 24.28 -0.75
C VAL A 261 3.07 22.88 -0.42
N ASP A 262 1.75 22.73 -0.41
CA ASP A 262 1.09 21.46 -0.18
C ASP A 262 0.65 20.84 -1.51
N ALA A 263 1.04 19.58 -1.74
CA ALA A 263 0.45 18.78 -2.78
C ALA A 263 -0.91 18.25 -2.30
N VAL A 264 -1.93 18.41 -3.15
CA VAL A 264 -3.30 18.02 -2.80
C VAL A 264 -3.42 16.51 -2.69
N THR A 265 -4.15 16.02 -1.69
CA THR A 265 -4.49 14.62 -1.53
C THR A 265 -5.47 14.19 -2.63
N GLY A 266 -5.12 13.15 -3.40
CA GLY A 266 -6.04 12.47 -4.30
C GLY A 266 -6.75 11.33 -3.57
N VAL A 267 -8.05 11.19 -3.82
CA VAL A 267 -8.87 10.11 -3.28
C VAL A 267 -9.45 9.32 -4.44
N GLY A 268 -9.16 8.02 -4.48
CA GLY A 268 -9.82 7.10 -5.40
C GLY A 268 -10.93 6.35 -4.69
N LYS A 269 -12.13 6.33 -5.25
CA LYS A 269 -13.30 5.62 -4.72
C LYS A 269 -13.86 4.66 -5.75
N VAL A 270 -14.15 3.42 -5.33
CA VAL A 270 -14.88 2.46 -6.16
C VAL A 270 -16.33 2.91 -6.25
N ILE A 271 -16.82 3.15 -7.47
CA ILE A 271 -18.21 3.60 -7.71
C ILE A 271 -19.06 2.54 -8.40
N ASP A 272 -18.43 1.59 -9.10
CA ASP A 272 -19.12 0.50 -9.78
C ASP A 272 -18.14 -0.67 -10.02
N MET A 273 -18.63 -1.91 -10.05
CA MET A 273 -17.79 -3.08 -10.33
C MET A 273 -18.61 -4.28 -10.82
N CYS A 274 -17.97 -5.12 -11.65
CA CYS A 274 -18.50 -6.40 -12.12
C CYS A 274 -19.84 -6.31 -12.85
N THR A 275 -20.21 -5.13 -13.37
CA THR A 275 -21.41 -4.97 -14.22
C THR A 275 -21.12 -5.42 -15.64
N PRO A 276 -22.12 -5.90 -16.41
CA PRO A 276 -21.92 -6.30 -17.81
C PRO A 276 -21.24 -5.22 -18.66
N ALA A 277 -21.51 -3.94 -18.38
CA ALA A 277 -20.89 -2.79 -19.06
C ALA A 277 -19.39 -2.63 -18.74
N LEU A 278 -18.93 -3.19 -17.62
CA LEU A 278 -17.53 -3.10 -17.18
C LEU A 278 -16.73 -4.36 -17.54
N GLN A 279 -17.35 -5.40 -18.10
CA GLN A 279 -16.61 -6.59 -18.53
C GLN A 279 -15.70 -6.25 -19.73
N ALA A 280 -14.49 -6.82 -19.71
CA ALA A 280 -13.56 -6.66 -20.81
C ALA A 280 -14.11 -7.43 -22.04
N PRO A 281 -14.35 -6.77 -23.19
CA PRO A 281 -15.02 -7.38 -24.33
C PRO A 281 -14.27 -8.57 -24.93
N THR A 282 -12.94 -8.63 -24.77
CA THR A 282 -12.10 -9.70 -25.32
C THR A 282 -11.80 -10.83 -24.36
N THR A 283 -11.82 -10.59 -23.05
CA THR A 283 -11.39 -11.56 -22.03
C THR A 283 -12.48 -11.94 -21.06
N GLY A 284 -13.64 -11.28 -21.10
CA GLY A 284 -14.73 -11.46 -20.14
C GLY A 284 -14.35 -11.14 -18.68
N LYS A 285 -13.15 -10.55 -18.44
CA LYS A 285 -12.69 -10.22 -17.07
C LYS A 285 -13.51 -9.07 -16.51
N ASP A 286 -13.93 -9.25 -15.27
CA ASP A 286 -14.60 -8.21 -14.50
C ASP A 286 -13.67 -7.02 -14.22
N ARG A 287 -14.24 -5.82 -14.23
CA ARG A 287 -13.55 -4.56 -13.97
C ARG A 287 -14.27 -3.76 -12.90
N ALA A 288 -13.52 -2.85 -12.27
CA ALA A 288 -14.06 -1.85 -11.38
C ALA A 288 -13.94 -0.46 -12.00
N LYS A 289 -14.89 0.41 -11.71
CA LYS A 289 -14.89 1.83 -12.09
C LYS A 289 -14.53 2.67 -10.86
N PHE A 290 -13.58 3.57 -11.05
CA PHE A 290 -13.12 4.45 -9.99
C PHE A 290 -13.47 5.90 -10.31
N GLN A 291 -13.77 6.64 -9.27
CA GLN A 291 -13.81 8.10 -9.26
C GLN A 291 -12.52 8.58 -8.56
N VAL A 292 -11.81 9.51 -9.17
CA VAL A 292 -10.60 10.16 -8.63
C VAL A 292 -10.85 11.65 -8.56
#